data_6c0b2f4aee2b515d018f4746b1391078
#
_entry.id   6c0b2f4aee2b515d018f4746b1391078
#
_cell.length_a   1.000
_cell.length_b   1.000
_cell.length_c   1.000
_cell.angle_alpha   90.00
_cell.angle_beta   90.00
_cell.angle_gamma   90.00
#
_symmetry.space_group_name_H-M   'P 1'
#
loop_
_entity.id
_entity.type
_entity.pdbx_description
1 polymer ?
#
loop_
_entity_poly.entity_id
_entity_poly.type
_entity_poly.pdbx_seq_one_letter_code
_entity_poly.pdbx_strand_id
1 'polypeptide(L)'
;MKVLVIPDVHLKPWMFERAEEIMKKKMAERAVCLMDIPDDWNQEYNLELYRDTFDAAIAFAKRYPDTLWCYGNHDLSYLWNKSESGYSPAAAYTVAKKLDELACALPERNEIRYVQKIDQVLFCHGGILDYFVRNAVPEASYDDVDEVVRSLNGLSWEYMWNNFSPIWYRPQESAERMYKPKELLQVVGHTPVERIGREWNVLSCDVFSTHRDGTPVGTEEFVVVDTKSWEYEGVK
;
A
#
# COMPACT_ATOMS: atom_id res chain seq x y z
N MET A 1 -14.12 -4.32 12.52
CA MET A 1 -14.52 -3.70 11.23
C MET A 1 -13.97 -4.52 10.09
N LYS A 2 -14.76 -4.80 9.07
CA LYS A 2 -14.28 -5.44 7.84
C LYS A 2 -13.69 -4.40 6.88
N VAL A 3 -12.46 -4.59 6.45
CA VAL A 3 -11.71 -3.66 5.60
C VAL A 3 -11.30 -4.38 4.32
N LEU A 4 -11.66 -3.80 3.16
CA LEU A 4 -11.15 -4.22 1.86
C LEU A 4 -9.74 -3.65 1.68
N VAL A 5 -8.79 -4.49 1.32
CA VAL A 5 -7.44 -4.07 0.95
C VAL A 5 -7.27 -4.16 -0.56
N ILE A 6 -6.94 -3.03 -1.16
CA ILE A 6 -6.50 -2.94 -2.57
C ILE A 6 -4.98 -2.96 -2.52
N PRO A 7 -4.34 -4.07 -2.94
CA PRO A 7 -2.89 -4.17 -2.90
C PRO A 7 -2.24 -3.38 -4.05
N ASP A 8 -1.02 -3.73 -4.37
CA ASP A 8 -0.19 -3.11 -5.40
C ASP A 8 -0.92 -3.08 -6.75
N VAL A 9 -1.07 -1.88 -7.32
CA VAL A 9 -1.96 -1.68 -8.49
C VAL A 9 -1.23 -1.89 -9.81
N HIS A 10 -0.02 -1.38 -9.94
CA HIS A 10 0.86 -1.57 -11.11
C HIS A 10 0.12 -1.46 -12.45
N LEU A 11 -0.38 -0.27 -12.75
CA LEU A 11 -1.07 0.07 -13.99
C LEU A 11 -2.28 -0.83 -14.36
N LYS A 12 -3.05 -1.26 -13.34
CA LYS A 12 -4.27 -2.08 -13.50
C LYS A 12 -5.54 -1.31 -13.09
N PRO A 13 -6.07 -0.40 -13.96
CA PRO A 13 -7.23 0.45 -13.62
C PRO A 13 -8.46 -0.37 -13.22
N TRP A 14 -8.63 -1.56 -13.79
CA TRP A 14 -9.74 -2.48 -13.52
C TRP A 14 -9.80 -2.96 -12.06
N MET A 15 -8.70 -2.87 -11.30
CA MET A 15 -8.72 -3.21 -9.87
C MET A 15 -9.66 -2.30 -9.08
N PHE A 16 -9.74 -1.02 -9.41
CA PHE A 16 -10.65 -0.09 -8.75
C PHE A 16 -12.12 -0.38 -9.08
N GLU A 17 -12.42 -0.83 -10.31
CA GLU A 17 -13.78 -1.26 -10.69
C GLU A 17 -14.21 -2.48 -9.88
N ARG A 18 -13.35 -3.49 -9.77
CA ARG A 18 -13.61 -4.70 -8.96
C ARG A 18 -13.71 -4.38 -7.48
N ALA A 19 -12.83 -3.52 -6.95
CA ALA A 19 -12.91 -3.05 -5.56
C ALA A 19 -14.26 -2.34 -5.30
N GLU A 20 -14.75 -1.53 -6.25
CA GLU A 20 -16.07 -0.91 -6.15
C GLU A 20 -17.20 -1.92 -6.10
N GLU A 21 -17.14 -3.01 -6.89
CA GLU A 21 -18.12 -4.09 -6.84
C GLU A 21 -18.17 -4.78 -5.46
N ILE A 22 -17.01 -5.05 -4.87
CA ILE A 22 -16.89 -5.63 -3.54
C ILE A 22 -17.50 -4.69 -2.48
N MET A 23 -17.19 -3.39 -2.55
CA MET A 23 -17.76 -2.38 -1.65
C MET A 23 -19.28 -2.26 -1.83
N LYS A 24 -19.81 -2.28 -3.06
CA LYS A 24 -21.27 -2.26 -3.34
C LYS A 24 -21.98 -3.48 -2.77
N LYS A 25 -21.36 -4.66 -2.78
CA LYS A 25 -21.88 -5.89 -2.15
C LYS A 25 -21.83 -5.83 -0.63
N LYS A 26 -21.32 -4.75 -0.03
CA LYS A 26 -21.15 -4.56 1.42
C LYS A 26 -20.33 -5.67 2.09
N MET A 27 -19.36 -6.21 1.40
CA MET A 27 -18.44 -7.20 1.94
C MET A 27 -17.42 -6.56 2.89
N ALA A 28 -17.18 -5.27 2.75
CA ALA A 28 -16.37 -4.45 3.64
C ALA A 28 -17.05 -3.12 3.97
N GLU A 29 -16.67 -2.55 5.10
CA GLU A 29 -17.20 -1.27 5.61
C GLU A 29 -16.31 -0.09 5.18
N ARG A 30 -15.04 -0.36 4.90
CA ARG A 30 -14.02 0.61 4.52
C ARG A 30 -13.01 -0.02 3.57
N ALA A 31 -12.29 0.79 2.79
CA ALA A 31 -11.17 0.33 1.98
C ALA A 31 -9.84 0.93 2.46
N VAL A 32 -8.75 0.20 2.21
CA VAL A 32 -7.37 0.67 2.30
C VAL A 32 -6.68 0.31 1.00
N CYS A 33 -5.99 1.27 0.36
CA CYS A 33 -5.18 1.04 -0.83
C CYS A 33 -3.70 1.12 -0.45
N LEU A 34 -2.92 0.10 -0.79
CA LEU A 34 -1.47 0.05 -0.58
C LEU A 34 -0.68 0.66 -1.74
N MET A 35 -1.39 1.26 -2.68
CA MET A 35 -0.91 2.02 -3.83
C MET A 35 0.05 1.24 -4.74
N ASP A 36 1.30 1.66 -4.92
CA ASP A 36 2.14 1.30 -6.06
C ASP A 36 1.32 1.35 -7.36
N ILE A 37 0.72 2.53 -7.58
CA ILE A 37 -0.18 2.75 -8.73
C ILE A 37 0.58 2.75 -10.05
N PRO A 38 1.75 3.44 -10.17
CA PRO A 38 2.49 3.49 -11.42
C PRO A 38 3.30 2.23 -11.66
N ASP A 39 3.81 2.13 -12.85
CA ASP A 39 4.79 1.18 -13.33
C ASP A 39 4.30 -0.28 -13.44
N ASP A 40 4.47 -0.83 -14.61
CA ASP A 40 4.37 -2.27 -14.88
C ASP A 40 5.35 -2.62 -16.00
N TRP A 41 5.67 -3.89 -16.14
CA TRP A 41 6.62 -4.38 -17.15
C TRP A 41 6.24 -3.94 -18.57
N ASN A 42 7.23 -3.36 -19.29
CA ASN A 42 7.11 -2.93 -20.69
C ASN A 42 6.02 -1.86 -20.95
N GLN A 43 5.59 -1.11 -19.91
CA GLN A 43 4.60 -0.05 -20.02
C GLN A 43 5.19 1.37 -19.88
N GLU A 44 6.50 1.52 -19.84
CA GLU A 44 7.20 2.78 -19.53
C GLU A 44 6.87 3.95 -20.49
N TYR A 45 6.32 3.66 -21.67
CA TYR A 45 5.88 4.67 -22.65
C TYR A 45 4.37 4.74 -22.83
N ASN A 46 3.60 3.92 -22.15
CA ASN A 46 2.14 3.86 -22.27
C ASN A 46 1.47 4.91 -21.37
N LEU A 47 1.69 6.19 -21.67
CA LEU A 47 1.20 7.30 -20.85
C LEU A 47 -0.33 7.36 -20.70
N GLU A 48 -1.07 6.76 -21.62
CA GLU A 48 -2.52 6.63 -21.53
C GLU A 48 -2.89 5.71 -20.37
N LEU A 49 -2.26 4.55 -20.27
CA LEU A 49 -2.49 3.60 -19.18
C LEU A 49 -2.15 4.19 -17.80
N TYR A 50 -1.07 4.98 -17.70
CA TYR A 50 -0.77 5.72 -16.47
C TYR A 50 -1.92 6.66 -16.10
N ARG A 51 -2.42 7.46 -17.05
CA ARG A 51 -3.55 8.37 -16.80
C ARG A 51 -4.81 7.62 -16.39
N ASP A 52 -5.18 6.59 -17.13
CA ASP A 52 -6.40 5.82 -16.90
C ASP A 52 -6.38 5.16 -15.53
N THR A 53 -5.21 4.63 -15.09
CA THR A 53 -5.09 4.00 -13.79
C THR A 53 -5.25 5.00 -12.65
N PHE A 54 -4.60 6.15 -12.74
CA PHE A 54 -4.79 7.21 -11.75
C PHE A 54 -6.20 7.81 -11.78
N ASP A 55 -6.82 7.95 -12.95
CA ASP A 55 -8.20 8.44 -13.07
C ASP A 55 -9.19 7.47 -12.40
N ALA A 56 -8.97 6.16 -12.54
CA ALA A 56 -9.74 5.15 -11.83
C ALA A 56 -9.54 5.24 -10.31
N ALA A 57 -8.29 5.42 -9.84
CA ALA A 57 -7.99 5.64 -8.42
C ALA A 57 -8.69 6.89 -7.87
N ILE A 58 -8.61 8.01 -8.58
CA ILE A 58 -9.24 9.28 -8.20
C ILE A 58 -10.77 9.15 -8.18
N ALA A 59 -11.36 8.45 -9.15
CA ALA A 59 -12.79 8.19 -9.18
C ALA A 59 -13.23 7.33 -7.97
N PHE A 60 -12.45 6.30 -7.64
CA PHE A 60 -12.68 5.47 -6.46
C PHE A 60 -12.57 6.29 -5.17
N ALA A 61 -11.53 7.12 -5.02
CA ALA A 61 -11.34 7.99 -3.86
C ALA A 61 -12.52 8.95 -3.65
N LYS A 62 -13.02 9.56 -4.72
CA LYS A 62 -14.20 10.45 -4.66
C LYS A 62 -15.48 9.71 -4.27
N ARG A 63 -15.64 8.46 -4.70
CA ARG A 63 -16.82 7.64 -4.39
C ARG A 63 -16.79 7.07 -2.98
N TYR A 64 -15.60 6.71 -2.49
CA TYR A 64 -15.36 6.15 -1.17
C TYR A 64 -14.36 7.03 -0.40
N PRO A 65 -14.80 8.24 0.04
CA PRO A 65 -13.89 9.24 0.62
C PRO A 65 -13.29 8.83 1.97
N ASP A 66 -13.79 7.77 2.59
CA ASP A 66 -13.23 7.20 3.81
C ASP A 66 -12.11 6.17 3.55
N THR A 67 -11.77 5.92 2.28
CA THR A 67 -10.63 5.07 1.91
C THR A 67 -9.32 5.64 2.46
N LEU A 68 -8.50 4.79 3.06
CA LEU A 68 -7.14 5.15 3.47
C LEU A 68 -6.15 4.74 2.38
N TRP A 69 -5.09 5.52 2.23
CA TRP A 69 -4.08 5.34 1.19
C TRP A 69 -2.70 5.25 1.80
N CYS A 70 -1.90 4.26 1.36
CA CYS A 70 -0.52 4.08 1.79
C CYS A 70 0.40 4.19 0.58
N TYR A 71 1.36 5.14 0.62
CA TYR A 71 2.38 5.25 -0.41
C TYR A 71 3.15 3.94 -0.58
N GLY A 72 3.31 3.50 -1.82
CA GLY A 72 4.29 2.52 -2.21
C GLY A 72 5.61 3.15 -2.69
N ASN A 73 6.61 2.32 -2.92
CA ASN A 73 7.92 2.80 -3.35
C ASN A 73 7.88 3.36 -4.77
N HIS A 74 7.07 2.78 -5.67
CA HIS A 74 6.89 3.30 -7.02
C HIS A 74 6.25 4.68 -7.04
N ASP A 75 5.24 4.96 -6.21
CA ASP A 75 4.65 6.30 -6.10
C ASP A 75 5.68 7.33 -5.64
N LEU A 76 6.45 6.98 -4.60
CA LEU A 76 7.44 7.87 -3.99
C LEU A 76 8.67 8.10 -4.87
N SER A 77 9.01 7.17 -5.77
CA SER A 77 10.07 7.34 -6.76
C SER A 77 9.84 8.60 -7.60
N TYR A 78 8.60 8.84 -8.00
CA TYR A 78 8.21 10.02 -8.77
C TYR A 78 8.14 11.30 -7.94
N LEU A 79 7.61 11.22 -6.71
CA LEU A 79 7.54 12.39 -5.81
C LEU A 79 8.93 12.86 -5.36
N TRP A 80 9.86 11.95 -5.17
CA TRP A 80 11.20 12.25 -4.67
C TRP A 80 12.26 12.29 -5.77
N ASN A 81 11.84 12.08 -7.02
CA ASN A 81 12.76 12.02 -8.17
C ASN A 81 13.91 11.01 -7.95
N LYS A 82 13.54 9.81 -7.50
CA LYS A 82 14.46 8.69 -7.24
C LYS A 82 14.16 7.58 -8.23
N SER A 83 15.17 7.21 -9.02
CA SER A 83 15.01 6.09 -9.96
C SER A 83 15.10 4.75 -9.24
N GLU A 84 14.22 3.86 -9.63
CA GLU A 84 14.24 2.45 -9.26
C GLU A 84 13.84 1.57 -10.46
N SER A 85 13.73 0.25 -10.26
CA SER A 85 13.25 -0.65 -11.32
C SER A 85 11.83 -0.27 -11.72
N GLY A 86 11.56 -0.14 -13.02
CA GLY A 86 10.24 0.25 -13.52
C GLY A 86 10.01 1.75 -13.67
N TYR A 87 10.78 2.62 -13.03
CA TYR A 87 10.63 4.07 -13.14
C TYR A 87 10.68 4.55 -14.61
N SER A 88 9.65 5.27 -15.04
CA SER A 88 9.55 5.83 -16.39
C SER A 88 9.82 7.34 -16.39
N PRO A 89 10.96 7.80 -16.94
CA PRO A 89 11.19 9.24 -17.14
C PRO A 89 10.13 9.89 -18.04
N ALA A 90 9.55 9.13 -18.98
CA ALA A 90 8.51 9.61 -19.86
C ALA A 90 7.18 9.86 -19.12
N ALA A 91 6.86 9.06 -18.13
CA ALA A 91 5.66 9.17 -17.31
C ALA A 91 5.82 10.15 -16.13
N ALA A 92 7.03 10.58 -15.79
CA ALA A 92 7.33 11.29 -14.54
C ALA A 92 6.41 12.49 -14.28
N TYR A 93 6.24 13.36 -15.28
CA TYR A 93 5.34 14.51 -15.15
C TYR A 93 3.87 14.08 -14.95
N THR A 94 3.42 13.07 -15.70
CA THR A 94 2.04 12.56 -15.61
C THR A 94 1.77 11.98 -14.23
N VAL A 95 2.68 11.13 -13.71
CA VAL A 95 2.53 10.48 -12.41
C VAL A 95 2.53 11.52 -11.28
N ALA A 96 3.52 12.43 -11.26
CA ALA A 96 3.60 13.47 -10.23
C ALA A 96 2.32 14.33 -10.19
N LYS A 97 1.82 14.74 -11.37
CA LYS A 97 0.56 15.50 -11.47
C LYS A 97 -0.64 14.71 -10.99
N LYS A 98 -0.73 13.42 -11.34
CA LYS A 98 -1.85 12.56 -10.95
C LYS A 98 -1.84 12.22 -9.46
N LEU A 99 -0.68 12.05 -8.85
CA LEU A 99 -0.55 11.92 -7.39
C LEU A 99 -1.05 13.17 -6.67
N ASP A 100 -0.74 14.36 -7.18
CA ASP A 100 -1.29 15.61 -6.65
C ASP A 100 -2.82 15.69 -6.81
N GLU A 101 -3.34 15.33 -7.98
CA GLU A 101 -4.79 15.26 -8.23
C GLU A 101 -5.49 14.27 -7.28
N LEU A 102 -4.88 13.11 -7.01
CA LEU A 102 -5.38 12.12 -6.04
C LEU A 102 -5.39 12.72 -4.64
N ALA A 103 -4.28 13.31 -4.19
CA ALA A 103 -4.18 13.94 -2.89
C ALA A 103 -5.23 15.06 -2.71
N CYS A 104 -5.45 15.89 -3.73
CA CYS A 104 -6.49 16.92 -3.72
C CYS A 104 -7.93 16.36 -3.71
N ALA A 105 -8.13 15.13 -4.13
CA ALA A 105 -9.44 14.46 -4.11
C ALA A 105 -9.80 13.88 -2.73
N LEU A 106 -8.83 13.74 -1.84
CA LEU A 106 -9.02 13.15 -0.50
C LEU A 106 -9.46 14.22 0.51
N PRO A 107 -10.33 13.88 1.48
CA PRO A 107 -10.50 14.70 2.67
C PRO A 107 -9.17 14.79 3.45
N GLU A 108 -8.87 15.93 4.09
CA GLU A 108 -7.63 16.12 4.86
C GLU A 108 -7.36 15.01 5.89
N ARG A 109 -8.41 14.48 6.53
CA ARG A 109 -8.31 13.39 7.51
C ARG A 109 -7.80 12.05 6.96
N ASN A 110 -7.88 11.85 5.65
CA ASN A 110 -7.50 10.62 4.96
C ASN A 110 -6.34 10.87 3.98
N GLU A 111 -5.38 11.70 4.38
CA GLU A 111 -4.16 11.95 3.60
C GLU A 111 -3.46 10.63 3.22
N ILE A 112 -2.76 10.64 2.10
CA ILE A 112 -1.88 9.52 1.73
C ILE A 112 -0.72 9.51 2.72
N ARG A 113 -0.45 8.35 3.35
CA ARG A 113 0.55 8.21 4.41
C ARG A 113 1.44 7.00 4.15
N TYR A 114 2.53 6.88 4.90
CA TYR A 114 3.36 5.67 4.86
C TYR A 114 2.71 4.51 5.61
N VAL A 115 2.05 4.83 6.72
CA VAL A 115 1.39 3.86 7.60
C VAL A 115 0.00 4.35 7.96
N GLN A 116 -1.00 3.52 7.80
CA GLN A 116 -2.36 3.73 8.27
C GLN A 116 -2.68 2.72 9.38
N LYS A 117 -3.57 3.09 10.31
CA LYS A 117 -3.98 2.22 11.41
C LYS A 117 -5.50 2.19 11.53
N ILE A 118 -6.05 0.99 11.67
CA ILE A 118 -7.46 0.76 12.05
C ILE A 118 -7.47 -0.31 13.16
N ASP A 119 -8.00 0.01 14.31
CA ASP A 119 -7.98 -0.86 15.50
C ASP A 119 -6.54 -1.35 15.82
N GLN A 120 -6.30 -2.66 15.80
CA GLN A 120 -5.02 -3.29 16.03
C GLN A 120 -4.33 -3.75 14.71
N VAL A 121 -4.72 -3.16 13.58
CA VAL A 121 -4.15 -3.48 12.28
C VAL A 121 -3.43 -2.27 11.71
N LEU A 122 -2.17 -2.48 11.33
CA LEU A 122 -1.36 -1.51 10.59
C LEU A 122 -1.38 -1.89 9.11
N PHE A 123 -1.55 -0.90 8.25
CA PHE A 123 -1.48 -1.04 6.80
C PHE A 123 -0.30 -0.20 6.32
N CYS A 124 0.59 -0.80 5.57
CA CYS A 124 1.74 -0.14 4.95
C CYS A 124 2.17 -0.93 3.72
N HIS A 125 2.94 -0.32 2.85
CA HIS A 125 3.35 -0.97 1.61
C HIS A 125 4.31 -2.14 1.87
N GLY A 126 5.42 -1.89 2.57
CA GLY A 126 6.33 -2.91 3.11
C GLY A 126 5.95 -3.30 4.55
N GLY A 127 6.92 -3.69 5.36
CA GLY A 127 6.71 -4.08 6.75
C GLY A 127 7.34 -3.11 7.75
N ILE A 128 6.79 -3.02 8.95
CA ILE A 128 7.32 -2.18 10.04
C ILE A 128 8.15 -3.04 10.98
N LEU A 129 9.46 -2.85 10.93
CA LEU A 129 10.41 -3.52 11.81
C LEU A 129 10.46 -2.89 13.21
N ASP A 130 10.61 -3.72 14.24
CA ASP A 130 10.94 -3.27 15.60
C ASP A 130 12.21 -2.40 15.61
N TYR A 131 13.24 -2.84 14.89
CA TYR A 131 14.49 -2.11 14.71
C TYR A 131 14.28 -0.73 14.08
N PHE A 132 13.46 -0.63 13.03
CA PHE A 132 13.21 0.64 12.37
C PHE A 132 12.51 1.64 13.29
N VAL A 133 11.48 1.21 14.03
CA VAL A 133 10.79 2.06 15.00
C VAL A 133 11.76 2.61 16.03
N ARG A 134 12.61 1.76 16.64
CA ARG A 134 13.55 2.18 17.69
C ARG A 134 14.63 3.16 17.20
N ASN A 135 15.01 3.10 15.95
CA ASN A 135 16.10 3.92 15.42
C ASN A 135 15.63 5.16 14.65
N ALA A 136 14.51 5.06 13.94
CA ALA A 136 14.01 6.18 13.12
C ALA A 136 13.12 7.14 13.91
N VAL A 137 12.44 6.64 14.98
CA VAL A 137 11.55 7.46 15.82
C VAL A 137 11.82 7.23 17.31
N PRO A 138 13.09 7.39 17.78
CA PRO A 138 13.49 7.05 19.16
C PRO A 138 12.80 7.93 20.22
N GLU A 139 12.31 9.11 19.86
CA GLU A 139 11.62 10.03 20.75
C GLU A 139 10.15 9.65 20.98
N ALA A 140 9.57 8.78 20.10
CA ALA A 140 8.21 8.29 20.28
C ALA A 140 8.17 7.23 21.38
N SER A 141 7.12 7.27 22.19
CA SER A 141 6.86 6.19 23.14
C SER A 141 6.59 4.89 22.40
N TYR A 142 7.49 3.94 22.52
CA TYR A 142 7.41 2.63 21.82
C TYR A 142 6.09 1.91 22.06
N ASP A 143 5.47 2.09 23.22
CA ASP A 143 4.23 1.43 23.61
C ASP A 143 2.98 2.20 23.15
N ASP A 144 3.11 3.47 22.82
CA ASP A 144 2.03 4.26 22.19
C ASP A 144 2.08 4.10 20.66
N VAL A 145 1.29 3.15 20.16
CA VAL A 145 1.23 2.83 18.73
C VAL A 145 0.78 4.02 17.89
N ASP A 146 -0.13 4.85 18.40
CA ASP A 146 -0.63 6.01 17.66
C ASP A 146 0.44 7.09 17.55
N GLU A 147 1.26 7.27 18.59
CA GLU A 147 2.41 8.16 18.56
C GLU A 147 3.48 7.66 17.58
N VAL A 148 3.80 6.36 17.60
CA VAL A 148 4.74 5.75 16.67
C VAL A 148 4.26 5.92 15.23
N VAL A 149 3.01 5.61 14.91
CA VAL A 149 2.44 5.78 13.55
C VAL A 149 2.50 7.24 13.10
N ARG A 150 2.16 8.19 13.99
CA ARG A 150 2.26 9.62 13.69
C ARG A 150 3.70 10.04 13.40
N SER A 151 4.65 9.57 14.20
CA SER A 151 6.08 9.88 14.04
C SER A 151 6.66 9.26 12.78
N LEU A 152 6.30 8.02 12.44
CA LEU A 152 6.70 7.39 11.18
C LEU A 152 6.18 8.18 9.98
N ASN A 153 4.93 8.63 10.01
CA ASN A 153 4.34 9.45 8.95
C ASN A 153 4.94 10.86 8.83
N GLY A 154 5.66 11.31 9.82
CA GLY A 154 6.42 12.59 9.81
C GLY A 154 7.86 12.47 9.35
N LEU A 155 8.36 11.26 9.05
CA LEU A 155 9.74 11.06 8.62
C LEU A 155 9.98 11.62 7.21
N SER A 156 11.17 12.16 7.01
CA SER A 156 11.62 12.63 5.70
C SER A 156 12.00 11.47 4.77
N TRP A 157 12.18 11.81 3.49
CA TRP A 157 12.55 10.85 2.46
C TRP A 157 13.89 10.15 2.76
N GLU A 158 14.84 10.79 3.44
CA GLU A 158 16.13 10.19 3.80
C GLU A 158 15.97 8.97 4.71
N TYR A 159 14.98 9.01 5.61
CA TYR A 159 14.65 7.88 6.48
C TYR A 159 13.82 6.83 5.76
N MET A 160 12.91 7.24 4.89
CA MET A 160 11.97 6.34 4.24
C MET A 160 12.54 5.64 3.00
N TRP A 161 13.53 6.25 2.33
CA TRP A 161 14.18 5.64 1.15
C TRP A 161 15.32 4.71 1.55
N ASN A 162 15.00 3.66 2.28
CA ASN A 162 15.94 2.60 2.66
C ASN A 162 15.22 1.27 2.87
N ASN A 163 15.96 0.16 2.73
CA ASN A 163 15.44 -1.21 2.74
C ASN A 163 14.81 -1.67 4.07
N PHE A 164 14.95 -0.94 5.16
CA PHE A 164 14.36 -1.26 6.46
C PHE A 164 13.09 -0.46 6.75
N SER A 165 12.72 0.47 5.87
CA SER A 165 11.55 1.32 6.05
C SER A 165 10.24 0.59 5.75
N PRO A 166 9.09 1.11 6.24
CA PRO A 166 7.76 0.57 5.96
C PRO A 166 7.36 0.58 4.47
N ILE A 167 8.19 1.17 3.61
CA ILE A 167 7.95 1.25 2.16
C ILE A 167 8.72 0.15 1.42
N TRP A 168 9.89 -0.23 1.92
CA TRP A 168 10.82 -1.11 1.22
C TRP A 168 11.00 -2.48 1.85
N TYR A 169 10.75 -2.60 3.16
CA TYR A 169 11.04 -3.84 3.86
C TYR A 169 10.15 -5.00 3.38
N ARG A 170 10.78 -6.16 3.13
CA ARG A 170 10.15 -7.39 2.65
C ARG A 170 10.12 -8.44 3.76
N PRO A 171 9.09 -8.46 4.60
CA PRO A 171 9.02 -9.42 5.71
C PRO A 171 8.98 -10.88 5.26
N GLN A 172 8.55 -11.14 4.04
CA GLN A 172 8.50 -12.47 3.42
C GLN A 172 9.89 -13.05 3.14
N GLU A 173 10.91 -12.19 3.03
CA GLU A 173 12.28 -12.57 2.70
C GLU A 173 13.23 -12.57 3.91
N SER A 174 12.74 -12.19 5.08
CA SER A 174 13.56 -11.97 6.27
C SER A 174 12.87 -12.43 7.55
N ALA A 175 13.67 -12.98 8.48
CA ALA A 175 13.22 -13.41 9.80
C ALA A 175 13.35 -12.29 10.87
N GLU A 176 13.50 -11.04 10.46
CA GLU A 176 13.64 -9.93 11.41
C GLU A 176 12.35 -9.70 12.20
N ARG A 177 12.53 -9.19 13.42
CA ARG A 177 11.41 -8.95 14.32
C ARG A 177 10.55 -7.77 13.86
N MET A 178 9.29 -8.04 13.58
CA MET A 178 8.29 -7.02 13.28
C MET A 178 7.91 -6.23 14.55
N TYR A 179 7.44 -4.99 14.35
CA TYR A 179 6.97 -4.15 15.46
C TYR A 179 5.75 -4.78 16.14
N LYS A 180 5.81 -4.93 17.47
CA LYS A 180 4.76 -5.47 18.34
C LYS A 180 4.01 -6.71 17.79
N PRO A 181 4.70 -7.83 17.48
CA PRO A 181 4.11 -8.94 16.73
C PRO A 181 3.01 -9.71 17.47
N LYS A 182 2.83 -9.49 18.76
CA LYS A 182 1.77 -10.12 19.56
C LYS A 182 0.53 -9.24 19.72
N GLU A 183 0.66 -7.97 19.39
CA GLU A 183 -0.37 -6.94 19.66
C GLU A 183 -0.97 -6.37 18.36
N LEU A 184 -0.23 -6.43 17.26
CA LEU A 184 -0.58 -5.80 16.01
C LEU A 184 -0.50 -6.78 14.84
N LEU A 185 -1.47 -6.75 13.94
CA LEU A 185 -1.37 -7.32 12.61
C LEU A 185 -0.82 -6.26 11.67
N GLN A 186 0.06 -6.64 10.74
CA GLN A 186 0.52 -5.80 9.65
C GLN A 186 0.03 -6.36 8.33
N VAL A 187 -0.69 -5.57 7.54
CA VAL A 187 -1.15 -5.92 6.19
C VAL A 187 -0.27 -5.19 5.19
N VAL A 188 0.39 -5.96 4.32
CA VAL A 188 1.46 -5.47 3.45
C VAL A 188 1.31 -5.95 2.01
N GLY A 189 1.83 -5.14 1.08
CA GLY A 189 2.04 -5.43 -0.33
C GLY A 189 3.51 -5.68 -0.67
N HIS A 190 4.02 -4.96 -1.69
CA HIS A 190 5.43 -4.81 -2.08
C HIS A 190 6.15 -6.07 -2.54
N THR A 191 5.89 -7.20 -1.93
CA THR A 191 6.51 -8.46 -2.28
C THR A 191 5.48 -9.35 -2.97
N PRO A 192 5.63 -9.62 -4.28
CA PRO A 192 4.72 -10.50 -4.98
C PRO A 192 4.66 -11.88 -4.32
N VAL A 193 3.44 -12.35 -4.08
CA VAL A 193 3.18 -13.68 -3.50
C VAL A 193 2.15 -14.43 -4.35
N GLU A 194 2.27 -15.75 -4.41
CA GLU A 194 1.35 -16.58 -5.19
C GLU A 194 -0.08 -16.56 -4.61
N ARG A 195 -0.20 -16.42 -3.29
CA ARG A 195 -1.49 -16.43 -2.56
C ARG A 195 -1.44 -15.48 -1.37
N ILE A 196 -2.58 -14.89 -1.05
CA ILE A 196 -2.76 -14.18 0.21
C ILE A 196 -2.43 -15.14 1.35
N GLY A 197 -1.55 -14.72 2.24
CA GLY A 197 -1.11 -15.56 3.33
C GLY A 197 -0.65 -14.77 4.54
N ARG A 198 -0.91 -15.34 5.72
CA ARG A 198 -0.46 -14.77 6.98
C ARG A 198 0.66 -15.61 7.57
N GLU A 199 1.77 -14.95 7.82
CA GLU A 199 2.87 -15.51 8.59
C GLU A 199 3.10 -14.64 9.83
N TRP A 200 3.00 -15.26 11.02
CA TRP A 200 3.04 -14.55 12.32
C TRP A 200 2.00 -13.41 12.39
N ASN A 201 2.46 -12.17 12.38
CA ASN A 201 1.63 -10.99 12.41
C ASN A 201 1.70 -10.18 11.09
N VAL A 202 2.12 -10.79 10.01
CA VAL A 202 2.17 -10.18 8.68
C VAL A 202 1.20 -10.90 7.76
N LEU A 203 0.27 -10.17 7.17
CA LEU A 203 -0.64 -10.61 6.11
C LEU A 203 -0.17 -10.02 4.79
N SER A 204 0.38 -10.88 3.93
CA SER A 204 0.89 -10.50 2.60
C SER A 204 -0.21 -10.60 1.57
N CYS A 205 -0.42 -9.55 0.78
CA CYS A 205 -1.55 -9.46 -0.15
C CYS A 205 -1.20 -9.00 -1.57
N ASP A 206 0.08 -8.80 -1.93
CA ASP A 206 0.45 -8.52 -3.33
C ASP A 206 0.36 -9.79 -4.18
N VAL A 207 -0.84 -10.07 -4.66
CA VAL A 207 -1.18 -11.19 -5.54
C VAL A 207 -1.61 -10.75 -6.94
N PHE A 208 -1.46 -9.45 -7.25
CA PHE A 208 -1.80 -8.86 -8.55
C PHE A 208 -0.57 -8.52 -9.39
N SER A 209 0.61 -8.53 -8.82
CA SER A 209 1.86 -8.32 -9.56
C SER A 209 2.04 -9.34 -10.68
N THR A 210 2.70 -8.94 -11.76
CA THR A 210 2.92 -9.74 -12.96
C THR A 210 4.39 -10.07 -13.16
N HIS A 211 4.65 -11.19 -13.81
CA HIS A 211 5.95 -11.50 -14.38
C HIS A 211 6.25 -10.56 -15.56
N ARG A 212 7.51 -10.50 -15.98
CA ARG A 212 7.95 -9.66 -17.09
C ARG A 212 7.27 -9.97 -18.43
N ASP A 213 6.71 -11.15 -18.58
CA ASP A 213 5.94 -11.58 -19.75
C ASP A 213 4.45 -11.23 -19.66
N GLY A 214 4.03 -10.57 -18.57
CA GLY A 214 2.67 -10.17 -18.30
C GLY A 214 1.79 -11.24 -17.64
N THR A 215 2.34 -12.43 -17.35
CA THR A 215 1.57 -13.45 -16.62
C THR A 215 1.43 -13.10 -15.14
N PRO A 216 0.25 -13.32 -14.51
CA PRO A 216 0.06 -13.08 -13.09
C PRO A 216 1.02 -13.91 -12.22
N VAL A 217 1.55 -13.30 -11.14
CA VAL A 217 2.29 -14.03 -10.11
C VAL A 217 1.34 -14.76 -9.19
N GLY A 218 0.26 -14.10 -8.79
CA GLY A 218 -0.64 -14.60 -7.77
C GLY A 218 -2.08 -14.85 -8.22
N THR A 219 -2.95 -15.07 -7.26
CA THR A 219 -4.36 -15.48 -7.48
C THR A 219 -5.29 -14.36 -7.92
N GLU A 220 -4.82 -13.11 -7.96
CA GLU A 220 -5.61 -11.91 -8.28
C GLU A 220 -6.89 -11.77 -7.42
N GLU A 221 -6.75 -12.01 -6.13
CA GLU A 221 -7.80 -11.87 -5.12
C GLU A 221 -7.56 -10.63 -4.26
N PHE A 222 -8.59 -9.85 -4.02
CA PHE A 222 -8.54 -8.84 -2.95
C PHE A 222 -8.63 -9.53 -1.60
N VAL A 223 -8.19 -8.86 -0.54
CA VAL A 223 -8.39 -9.37 0.81
C VAL A 223 -9.38 -8.50 1.56
N VAL A 224 -10.31 -9.14 2.25
CA VAL A 224 -11.14 -8.51 3.28
C VAL A 224 -10.64 -9.00 4.63
N VAL A 225 -10.19 -8.07 5.48
CA VAL A 225 -9.67 -8.36 6.82
C VAL A 225 -10.58 -7.77 7.89
N ASP A 226 -10.90 -8.55 8.93
CA ASP A 226 -11.54 -8.03 10.14
C ASP A 226 -10.46 -7.49 11.10
N THR A 227 -10.51 -6.18 11.38
CA THR A 227 -9.50 -5.48 12.17
C THR A 227 -9.50 -5.83 13.66
N LYS A 228 -10.53 -6.52 14.14
CA LYS A 228 -10.65 -6.97 15.54
C LYS A 228 -10.23 -8.40 15.75
N SER A 229 -10.71 -9.32 14.89
CA SER A 229 -10.39 -10.76 15.01
C SER A 229 -9.13 -11.17 14.26
N TRP A 230 -8.66 -10.33 13.30
CA TRP A 230 -7.58 -10.61 12.35
C TRP A 230 -7.89 -11.79 11.41
N GLU A 231 -9.16 -12.18 11.32
CA GLU A 231 -9.61 -13.10 10.28
C GLU A 231 -9.61 -12.40 8.92
N TYR A 232 -9.31 -13.15 7.88
CA TYR A 232 -9.27 -12.61 6.52
C TYR A 232 -9.81 -13.63 5.52
N GLU A 233 -10.30 -13.11 4.39
CA GLU A 233 -10.76 -13.91 3.25
C GLU A 233 -10.29 -13.28 1.94
N GLY A 234 -9.92 -14.13 0.96
CA GLY A 234 -9.72 -13.70 -0.42
C GLY A 234 -11.06 -13.53 -1.13
N VAL A 235 -11.23 -12.45 -1.90
CA VAL A 235 -12.47 -12.13 -2.63
C VAL A 235 -12.16 -11.71 -4.06
N LYS A 236 -13.08 -12.10 -5.01
CA LYS A 236 -12.98 -11.77 -6.45
C LYS A 236 -14.15 -10.94 -6.91
#